data_ea38a5ee95ea330d0aa05941adeaedec
#
_entry.id   ea38a5ee95ea330d0aa05941adeaedec
#
_cell.length_a   1.000
_cell.length_b   1.000
_cell.length_c   1.000
_cell.angle_alpha   90.00
_cell.angle_beta   90.00
_cell.angle_gamma   90.00
#
_symmetry.space_group_name_H-M   'P 1'
#
loop_
_entity.id
_entity.type
_entity.pdbx_description
1 polymer ?
#
loop_
_entity_poly.entity_id
_entity_poly.type
_entity_poly.pdbx_seq_one_letter_code
_entity_poly.pdbx_strand_id
1 'polypeptide(L)'
;DALAALPIRLLMANYKESSKAKALAMAMDSIDTNAFDIVVIMDADNITTPDFLSTINRVFDSGIKSVQAHRTGKNLNTDISVLDSASEEINNGFFRSGHNAVGLSAGLSGSGMAFEAEWFHQNVKYLQTAGEDKELEAMLLQQRIYTVYLPDLLVFDEKTQKKEAISNQRKRWIAAQFGALRASLPHLP
;
A
#
# COMPACT_ATOMS: atom_id res chain seq x y z
N ASP A 1 12.50 -13.00 23.67
CA ASP A 1 11.97 -12.10 22.66
C ASP A 1 11.44 -12.95 21.50
N ALA A 2 10.10 -13.01 21.33
CA ALA A 2 9.48 -13.93 20.35
C ALA A 2 9.91 -13.62 18.90
N LEU A 3 10.30 -12.35 18.63
CA LEU A 3 10.75 -11.91 17.31
C LEU A 3 12.19 -12.32 16.98
N ALA A 4 13.02 -12.56 18.00
CA ALA A 4 14.43 -12.92 17.79
C ALA A 4 14.64 -14.30 17.14
N ALA A 5 13.62 -15.16 17.18
CA ALA A 5 13.66 -16.49 16.55
C ALA A 5 13.21 -16.49 15.08
N LEU A 6 12.70 -15.36 14.58
CA LEU A 6 12.21 -15.23 13.21
C LEU A 6 13.32 -14.68 12.29
N PRO A 7 13.36 -15.04 11.02
CA PRO A 7 14.32 -14.51 10.03
C PRO A 7 13.90 -13.11 9.60
N ILE A 8 13.79 -12.18 10.56
CA ILE A 8 13.39 -10.79 10.33
C ILE A 8 14.50 -9.85 10.77
N ARG A 9 14.55 -8.68 10.13
CA ARG A 9 15.41 -7.57 10.53
C ARG A 9 14.54 -6.46 11.13
N LEU A 10 14.75 -6.18 12.41
CA LEU A 10 14.09 -5.08 13.09
C LEU A 10 14.87 -3.77 12.88
N LEU A 11 14.21 -2.77 12.34
CA LEU A 11 14.75 -1.42 12.18
C LEU A 11 14.08 -0.48 13.17
N MET A 12 14.88 0.20 13.97
CA MET A 12 14.40 1.17 14.96
C MET A 12 14.37 2.56 14.34
N ALA A 13 13.17 3.07 14.08
CA ALA A 13 12.98 4.44 13.57
C ALA A 13 13.06 5.43 14.74
N ASN A 14 14.05 6.32 14.73
CA ASN A 14 14.24 7.36 15.74
C ASN A 14 14.00 8.75 15.13
N TYR A 15 12.75 9.07 14.82
CA TYR A 15 12.34 10.37 14.31
C TYR A 15 11.51 11.13 15.35
N LYS A 16 11.71 12.46 15.45
CA LYS A 16 10.84 13.33 16.27
C LYS A 16 9.39 13.28 15.78
N GLU A 17 9.20 13.24 14.46
CA GLU A 17 7.92 13.04 13.80
C GLU A 17 8.06 11.85 12.88
N SER A 18 7.43 10.73 13.26
CA SER A 18 7.42 9.49 12.48
C SER A 18 6.31 9.54 11.43
N SER A 19 6.60 8.98 10.25
CA SER A 19 5.61 8.70 9.22
C SER A 19 5.94 7.37 8.53
N LYS A 20 4.93 6.74 7.92
CA LYS A 20 5.14 5.51 7.14
C LYS A 20 6.13 5.75 5.99
N ALA A 21 6.04 6.89 5.31
CA ALA A 21 6.97 7.29 4.25
C ALA A 21 8.43 7.26 4.73
N LYS A 22 8.73 7.89 5.88
CA LYS A 22 10.08 7.88 6.46
C LYS A 22 10.56 6.48 6.84
N ALA A 23 9.67 5.66 7.39
CA ALA A 23 10.00 4.29 7.77
C ALA A 23 10.31 3.44 6.52
N LEU A 24 9.54 3.59 5.45
CA LEU A 24 9.77 2.92 4.17
C LEU A 24 11.09 3.33 3.53
N ALA A 25 11.40 4.64 3.50
CA ALA A 25 12.68 5.13 2.99
C ALA A 25 13.86 4.55 3.79
N MET A 26 13.80 4.61 5.14
CA MET A 26 14.83 4.02 5.99
C MET A 26 14.98 2.51 5.77
N ALA A 27 13.88 1.78 5.56
CA ALA A 27 13.93 0.36 5.28
C ALA A 27 14.66 0.09 3.96
N MET A 28 14.36 0.84 2.90
CA MET A 28 15.02 0.71 1.60
C MET A 28 16.50 1.05 1.66
N ASP A 29 16.88 2.10 2.38
CA ASP A 29 18.30 2.47 2.58
C ASP A 29 19.10 1.42 3.38
N SER A 30 18.42 0.54 4.09
CA SER A 30 19.03 -0.48 4.94
C SER A 30 19.28 -1.82 4.25
N ILE A 31 18.77 -2.02 3.04
CA ILE A 31 18.88 -3.26 2.26
C ILE A 31 19.72 -3.04 1.00
N ASP A 32 20.37 -4.13 0.54
CA ASP A 32 20.94 -4.14 -0.80
C ASP A 32 19.84 -4.38 -1.82
N THR A 33 19.46 -3.34 -2.54
CA THR A 33 18.39 -3.41 -3.55
C THR A 33 18.71 -4.31 -4.73
N ASN A 34 20.02 -4.61 -4.98
CA ASN A 34 20.40 -5.55 -6.02
C ASN A 34 20.15 -7.02 -5.63
N ALA A 35 19.87 -7.28 -4.36
CA ALA A 35 19.57 -8.62 -3.86
C ALA A 35 18.09 -9.01 -4.02
N PHE A 36 17.23 -8.06 -4.41
CA PHE A 36 15.78 -8.26 -4.47
C PHE A 36 15.17 -7.57 -5.69
N ASP A 37 14.30 -8.27 -6.40
CA ASP A 37 13.59 -7.75 -7.57
C ASP A 37 12.30 -7.03 -7.18
N ILE A 38 11.68 -7.42 -6.04
CA ILE A 38 10.34 -6.99 -5.64
C ILE A 38 10.35 -6.55 -4.18
N VAL A 39 9.71 -5.41 -3.92
CA VAL A 39 9.36 -4.94 -2.57
C VAL A 39 7.87 -5.10 -2.35
N VAL A 40 7.50 -5.71 -1.23
CA VAL A 40 6.11 -5.86 -0.78
C VAL A 40 5.89 -5.01 0.46
N ILE A 41 4.85 -4.17 0.45
CA ILE A 41 4.47 -3.31 1.57
C ILE A 41 3.25 -3.89 2.26
N MET A 42 3.41 -4.19 3.55
CA MET A 42 2.37 -4.74 4.41
C MET A 42 2.28 -3.93 5.71
N ASP A 43 1.08 -3.80 6.25
CA ASP A 43 0.91 -3.30 7.62
C ASP A 43 1.16 -4.44 8.63
N ALA A 44 1.56 -4.12 9.86
CA ALA A 44 2.01 -5.10 10.85
C ALA A 44 0.91 -6.07 11.30
N ASP A 45 -0.34 -5.74 11.08
CA ASP A 45 -1.52 -6.54 11.41
C ASP A 45 -2.08 -7.33 10.22
N ASN A 46 -1.46 -7.23 9.06
CA ASN A 46 -1.94 -7.92 7.87
C ASN A 46 -1.66 -9.43 7.92
N ILE A 47 -2.61 -10.20 7.42
CA ILE A 47 -2.50 -11.64 7.19
C ILE A 47 -2.76 -11.89 5.70
N THR A 48 -1.99 -12.78 5.09
CA THR A 48 -2.11 -13.12 3.68
C THR A 48 -2.39 -14.61 3.47
N THR A 49 -2.79 -14.96 2.25
CA THR A 49 -2.88 -16.35 1.82
C THR A 49 -1.48 -16.96 1.63
N PRO A 50 -1.32 -18.29 1.79
CA PRO A 50 -0.01 -18.95 1.70
C PRO A 50 0.70 -18.79 0.34
N ASP A 51 -0.06 -18.58 -0.73
CA ASP A 51 0.41 -18.40 -2.10
C ASP A 51 0.74 -16.95 -2.46
N PHE A 52 0.64 -16.01 -1.51
CA PHE A 52 0.79 -14.58 -1.73
C PHE A 52 2.09 -14.23 -2.48
N LEU A 53 3.24 -14.63 -1.94
CA LEU A 53 4.53 -14.28 -2.54
C LEU A 53 4.73 -14.97 -3.90
N SER A 54 4.31 -16.21 -4.05
CA SER A 54 4.43 -16.92 -5.32
C SER A 54 3.54 -16.32 -6.42
N THR A 55 2.37 -15.79 -6.06
CA THR A 55 1.48 -15.09 -6.99
C THR A 55 2.06 -13.74 -7.39
N ILE A 56 2.58 -12.95 -6.44
CA ILE A 56 3.29 -11.70 -6.74
C ILE A 56 4.46 -11.97 -7.70
N ASN A 57 5.33 -12.93 -7.38
CA ASN A 57 6.47 -13.27 -8.23
C ASN A 57 6.06 -13.59 -9.66
N ARG A 58 5.05 -14.46 -9.85
CA ARG A 58 4.54 -14.84 -11.17
C ARG A 58 4.00 -13.64 -11.97
N VAL A 59 3.36 -12.67 -11.30
CA VAL A 59 2.87 -11.45 -11.96
C VAL A 59 4.03 -10.56 -12.39
N PHE A 60 5.04 -10.40 -11.56
CA PHE A 60 6.24 -9.63 -11.91
C PHE A 60 7.06 -10.30 -13.03
N ASP A 61 7.12 -11.63 -13.08
CA ASP A 61 7.74 -12.38 -14.19
C ASP A 61 7.08 -12.08 -15.55
N SER A 62 5.82 -11.61 -15.57
CA SER A 62 5.14 -11.15 -16.79
C SER A 62 5.48 -9.71 -17.21
N GLY A 63 6.38 -9.04 -16.51
CA GLY A 63 6.82 -7.68 -16.80
C GLY A 63 6.01 -6.58 -16.11
N ILE A 64 5.08 -6.92 -15.21
CA ILE A 64 4.36 -5.96 -14.37
C ILE A 64 5.30 -5.41 -13.30
N LYS A 65 5.22 -4.09 -13.05
CA LYS A 65 6.10 -3.37 -12.11
C LYS A 65 5.39 -2.85 -10.86
N SER A 66 4.07 -2.88 -10.83
CA SER A 66 3.26 -2.42 -9.70
C SER A 66 1.99 -3.24 -9.58
N VAL A 67 1.71 -3.69 -8.35
CA VAL A 67 0.55 -4.52 -8.02
C VAL A 67 -0.12 -4.00 -6.76
N GLN A 68 -1.45 -4.05 -6.75
CA GLN A 68 -2.28 -3.90 -5.57
C GLN A 68 -3.07 -5.20 -5.34
N ALA A 69 -2.86 -5.85 -4.20
CA ALA A 69 -3.65 -6.99 -3.76
C ALA A 69 -5.00 -6.55 -3.18
N HIS A 70 -5.95 -7.48 -3.07
CA HIS A 70 -7.28 -7.24 -2.54
C HIS A 70 -7.23 -7.17 -1.00
N ARG A 71 -7.35 -5.96 -0.45
CA ARG A 71 -7.53 -5.77 0.99
C ARG A 71 -8.97 -6.02 1.40
N THR A 72 -9.15 -6.79 2.46
CA THR A 72 -10.47 -7.07 3.06
C THR A 72 -10.38 -7.14 4.58
N GLY A 73 -11.52 -7.04 5.26
CA GLY A 73 -11.54 -7.06 6.73
C GLY A 73 -11.37 -8.46 7.30
N LYS A 74 -10.47 -8.63 8.27
CA LYS A 74 -10.35 -9.88 9.03
C LYS A 74 -11.32 -9.96 10.21
N ASN A 75 -11.88 -8.82 10.65
CA ASN A 75 -12.85 -8.75 11.74
C ASN A 75 -14.13 -8.01 11.28
N LEU A 76 -15.27 -8.68 11.46
CA LEU A 76 -16.59 -8.15 11.10
C LEU A 76 -17.55 -8.25 12.31
N ASN A 77 -17.02 -8.04 13.51
CA ASN A 77 -17.70 -8.29 14.78
C ASN A 77 -18.47 -7.07 15.33
N THR A 78 -18.40 -5.92 14.65
CA THR A 78 -19.17 -4.71 14.98
C THR A 78 -19.74 -4.06 13.72
N ASP A 79 -20.84 -3.29 13.84
CA ASP A 79 -21.42 -2.55 12.72
C ASP A 79 -20.39 -1.61 12.08
N ILE A 80 -19.49 -1.05 12.87
CA ILE A 80 -18.44 -0.14 12.42
C ILE A 80 -17.42 -0.88 11.57
N SER A 81 -16.95 -2.05 12.01
CA SER A 81 -16.01 -2.85 11.24
C SER A 81 -16.63 -3.38 9.93
N VAL A 82 -17.93 -3.71 9.95
CA VAL A 82 -18.69 -4.08 8.74
C VAL A 82 -18.76 -2.91 7.76
N LEU A 83 -19.13 -1.71 8.23
CA LEU A 83 -19.19 -0.50 7.40
C LEU A 83 -17.81 -0.10 6.84
N ASP A 84 -16.77 -0.25 7.63
CA ASP A 84 -15.40 0.04 7.19
C ASP A 84 -14.94 -0.97 6.11
N SER A 85 -15.23 -2.26 6.33
CA SER A 85 -14.98 -3.31 5.33
C SER A 85 -15.79 -3.10 4.05
N ALA A 86 -17.07 -2.76 4.16
CA ALA A 86 -17.90 -2.46 2.99
C ALA A 86 -17.38 -1.26 2.20
N SER A 87 -16.87 -0.22 2.87
CA SER A 87 -16.22 0.93 2.22
C SER A 87 -14.96 0.51 1.44
N GLU A 88 -14.16 -0.40 2.00
CA GLU A 88 -12.99 -0.95 1.31
C GLU A 88 -13.40 -1.77 0.07
N GLU A 89 -14.46 -2.60 0.17
CA GLU A 89 -14.96 -3.37 -0.97
C GLU A 89 -15.52 -2.49 -2.09
N ILE A 90 -16.15 -1.37 -1.75
CA ILE A 90 -16.56 -0.37 -2.75
C ILE A 90 -15.33 0.19 -3.47
N ASN A 91 -14.26 0.52 -2.74
CA ASN A 91 -13.02 0.99 -3.34
C ASN A 91 -12.34 -0.09 -4.20
N ASN A 92 -12.37 -1.35 -3.77
CA ASN A 92 -11.90 -2.50 -4.55
C ASN A 92 -12.67 -2.64 -5.87
N GLY A 93 -13.99 -2.48 -5.81
CA GLY A 93 -14.86 -2.57 -7.00
C GLY A 93 -14.65 -1.42 -7.98
N PHE A 94 -14.65 -0.17 -7.52
CA PHE A 94 -14.60 1.01 -8.39
C PHE A 94 -13.16 1.38 -8.80
N PHE A 95 -12.30 1.68 -7.82
CA PHE A 95 -11.01 2.31 -8.08
C PHE A 95 -9.87 1.32 -8.37
N ARG A 96 -10.13 0.01 -8.26
CA ARG A 96 -9.15 -1.03 -8.55
C ARG A 96 -9.64 -1.93 -9.66
N SER A 97 -10.59 -2.82 -9.39
CA SER A 97 -11.15 -3.74 -10.39
C SER A 97 -11.79 -2.99 -11.58
N GLY A 98 -12.64 -1.99 -11.31
CA GLY A 98 -13.29 -1.19 -12.32
C GLY A 98 -12.29 -0.40 -13.19
N HIS A 99 -11.29 0.22 -12.57
CA HIS A 99 -10.21 0.88 -13.32
C HIS A 99 -9.49 -0.09 -14.25
N ASN A 100 -9.04 -1.25 -13.74
CA ASN A 100 -8.35 -2.22 -14.58
C ASN A 100 -9.25 -2.77 -15.69
N ALA A 101 -10.55 -2.95 -15.46
CA ALA A 101 -11.50 -3.41 -16.47
C ALA A 101 -11.63 -2.47 -17.68
N VAL A 102 -11.41 -1.17 -17.47
CA VAL A 102 -11.45 -0.13 -18.54
C VAL A 102 -10.05 0.30 -18.99
N GLY A 103 -9.00 -0.43 -18.61
CA GLY A 103 -7.62 -0.16 -19.02
C GLY A 103 -6.93 0.99 -18.24
N LEU A 104 -7.50 1.43 -17.12
CA LEU A 104 -6.88 2.39 -16.21
C LEU A 104 -6.10 1.68 -15.11
N SER A 105 -5.08 2.37 -14.58
CA SER A 105 -4.28 1.89 -13.44
C SER A 105 -5.13 1.73 -12.18
N ALA A 106 -4.94 0.67 -11.43
CA ALA A 106 -5.61 0.49 -10.15
C ALA A 106 -5.09 1.47 -9.09
N GLY A 107 -6.00 1.93 -8.22
CA GLY A 107 -5.64 2.75 -7.07
C GLY A 107 -4.91 1.94 -5.99
N LEU A 108 -3.92 2.55 -5.35
CA LEU A 108 -3.20 1.98 -4.22
C LEU A 108 -3.95 2.19 -2.89
N SER A 109 -3.66 1.38 -1.88
CA SER A 109 -4.37 1.37 -0.58
C SER A 109 -3.47 1.32 0.66
N GLY A 110 -2.21 1.65 0.52
CA GLY A 110 -1.27 1.74 1.64
C GLY A 110 -0.68 0.40 2.09
N SER A 111 -1.33 -0.73 1.83
CA SER A 111 -0.81 -2.06 2.17
C SER A 111 -1.26 -3.12 1.16
N GLY A 112 -0.63 -4.29 1.14
CA GLY A 112 -0.84 -5.26 0.07
C GLY A 112 -0.38 -4.74 -1.29
N MET A 113 0.60 -3.86 -1.30
CA MET A 113 1.20 -3.28 -2.50
C MET A 113 2.53 -3.97 -2.80
N ALA A 114 2.82 -4.18 -4.06
CA ALA A 114 4.14 -4.66 -4.49
C ALA A 114 4.68 -3.81 -5.65
N PHE A 115 5.99 -3.57 -5.63
CA PHE A 115 6.68 -2.75 -6.60
C PHE A 115 8.00 -3.38 -7.03
N GLU A 116 8.46 -3.07 -8.26
CA GLU A 116 9.85 -3.30 -8.65
C GLU A 116 10.79 -2.62 -7.64
N ALA A 117 11.76 -3.34 -7.08
CA ALA A 117 12.55 -2.87 -5.94
C ALA A 117 13.40 -1.63 -6.29
N GLU A 118 13.99 -1.62 -7.47
CA GLU A 118 14.78 -0.48 -7.95
C GLU A 118 13.90 0.77 -8.11
N TRP A 119 12.73 0.63 -8.76
CA TRP A 119 11.79 1.74 -8.90
C TRP A 119 11.37 2.28 -7.54
N PHE A 120 11.01 1.40 -6.60
CA PHE A 120 10.55 1.81 -5.28
C PHE A 120 11.65 2.55 -4.50
N HIS A 121 12.89 2.03 -4.51
CA HIS A 121 14.04 2.68 -3.87
C HIS A 121 14.33 4.08 -4.42
N GLN A 122 14.23 4.25 -5.74
CA GLN A 122 14.46 5.54 -6.37
C GLN A 122 13.40 6.59 -6.01
N ASN A 123 12.15 6.17 -5.73
CA ASN A 123 11.00 7.05 -5.56
C ASN A 123 10.59 7.27 -4.09
N VAL A 124 10.77 6.28 -3.20
CA VAL A 124 10.29 6.32 -1.80
C VAL A 124 10.83 7.51 -1.00
N LYS A 125 12.02 7.99 -1.30
CA LYS A 125 12.67 9.14 -0.64
C LYS A 125 11.98 10.48 -0.92
N TYR A 126 11.15 10.58 -1.94
CA TYR A 126 10.43 11.80 -2.30
C TYR A 126 9.03 11.89 -1.66
N LEU A 127 8.60 10.86 -0.94
CA LEU A 127 7.33 10.87 -0.23
C LEU A 127 7.35 11.87 0.92
N GLN A 128 6.37 12.76 0.97
CA GLN A 128 6.32 13.89 1.90
C GLN A 128 5.11 13.88 2.84
N THR A 129 4.00 13.26 2.40
CA THR A 129 2.74 13.34 3.13
C THR A 129 2.41 12.05 3.90
N ALA A 130 1.32 12.09 4.68
CA ALA A 130 0.78 10.90 5.35
C ALA A 130 -0.04 10.00 4.40
N GLY A 131 -0.15 10.38 3.12
CA GLY A 131 -0.81 9.61 2.05
C GLY A 131 0.23 9.07 1.07
N GLU A 132 1.20 8.32 1.57
CA GLU A 132 2.30 7.76 0.81
C GLU A 132 1.82 6.91 -0.38
N ASP A 133 0.68 6.22 -0.24
CA ASP A 133 0.05 5.44 -1.29
C ASP A 133 -0.41 6.32 -2.45
N LYS A 134 -1.01 7.47 -2.17
CA LYS A 134 -1.46 8.42 -3.19
C LYS A 134 -0.32 9.14 -3.90
N GLU A 135 0.77 9.42 -3.18
CA GLU A 135 1.98 9.96 -3.79
C GLU A 135 2.65 8.92 -4.70
N LEU A 136 2.77 7.66 -4.25
CA LEU A 136 3.27 6.57 -5.08
C LEU A 136 2.41 6.35 -6.33
N GLU A 137 1.08 6.37 -6.18
CA GLU A 137 0.13 6.26 -7.29
C GLU A 137 0.36 7.38 -8.32
N ALA A 138 0.53 8.63 -7.87
CA ALA A 138 0.82 9.75 -8.75
C ALA A 138 2.17 9.59 -9.49
N MET A 139 3.22 9.13 -8.79
CA MET A 139 4.54 8.89 -9.39
C MET A 139 4.49 7.78 -10.43
N LEU A 140 3.76 6.68 -10.16
CA LEU A 140 3.56 5.60 -11.12
C LEU A 140 2.87 6.10 -12.39
N LEU A 141 1.79 6.87 -12.25
CA LEU A 141 1.06 7.44 -13.37
C LEU A 141 1.92 8.40 -14.21
N GLN A 142 2.69 9.30 -13.57
CA GLN A 142 3.61 10.21 -14.25
C GLN A 142 4.68 9.45 -15.06
N GLN A 143 5.15 8.32 -14.54
CA GLN A 143 6.14 7.46 -15.20
C GLN A 143 5.50 6.42 -16.13
N ARG A 144 4.17 6.47 -16.34
CA ARG A 144 3.41 5.53 -17.18
C ARG A 144 3.56 4.08 -16.76
N ILE A 145 3.70 3.84 -15.46
CA ILE A 145 3.73 2.50 -14.87
C ILE A 145 2.30 2.12 -14.47
N TYR A 146 1.82 1.03 -15.04
CA TYR A 146 0.48 0.52 -14.78
C TYR A 146 0.47 -0.33 -13.51
N THR A 147 -0.50 -0.09 -12.62
CA THR A 147 -0.75 -0.91 -11.44
C THR A 147 -1.84 -1.93 -11.76
N VAL A 148 -1.48 -3.21 -11.62
CA VAL A 148 -2.43 -4.33 -11.75
C VAL A 148 -3.09 -4.59 -10.40
N TYR A 149 -4.41 -4.74 -10.40
CA TYR A 149 -5.16 -5.20 -9.25
C TYR A 149 -5.34 -6.72 -9.30
N LEU A 150 -5.08 -7.40 -8.19
CA LEU A 150 -5.24 -8.85 -8.05
C LEU A 150 -6.44 -9.16 -7.12
N PRO A 151 -7.64 -9.36 -7.67
CA PRO A 151 -8.87 -9.52 -6.88
C PRO A 151 -8.87 -10.81 -6.03
N ASP A 152 -8.18 -11.84 -6.46
CA ASP A 152 -8.14 -13.13 -5.78
C ASP A 152 -6.99 -13.25 -4.78
N LEU A 153 -6.08 -12.27 -4.74
CA LEU A 153 -4.94 -12.25 -3.82
C LEU A 153 -5.30 -11.45 -2.56
N LEU A 154 -5.74 -12.17 -1.52
CA LEU A 154 -6.33 -11.54 -0.33
C LEU A 154 -5.28 -11.09 0.68
N VAL A 155 -5.50 -9.90 1.21
CA VAL A 155 -4.80 -9.32 2.37
C VAL A 155 -5.86 -8.97 3.42
N PHE A 156 -5.85 -9.69 4.51
CA PHE A 156 -6.76 -9.48 5.64
C PHE A 156 -6.19 -8.44 6.58
N ASP A 157 -6.93 -7.37 6.79
CA ASP A 157 -6.53 -6.23 7.61
C ASP A 157 -7.53 -6.01 8.78
N GLU A 158 -7.05 -5.49 9.89
CA GLU A 158 -7.89 -5.26 11.06
C GLU A 158 -8.69 -3.97 10.90
N LYS A 159 -10.03 -4.12 10.85
CA LYS A 159 -10.94 -2.98 10.72
C LYS A 159 -11.21 -2.33 12.07
N THR A 160 -11.28 -1.01 12.05
CA THR A 160 -11.58 -0.17 13.21
C THR A 160 -12.94 -0.50 13.81
N GLN A 161 -13.00 -0.67 15.14
CA GLN A 161 -14.23 -1.03 15.87
C GLN A 161 -14.87 0.17 16.60
N LYS A 162 -14.14 1.30 16.71
CA LYS A 162 -14.59 2.48 17.47
C LYS A 162 -14.95 3.63 16.54
N LYS A 163 -16.12 4.27 16.77
CA LYS A 163 -16.64 5.37 15.94
C LYS A 163 -15.71 6.58 15.89
N GLU A 164 -15.13 6.95 17.02
CA GLU A 164 -14.20 8.09 17.09
C GLU A 164 -12.91 7.82 16.28
N ALA A 165 -12.42 6.58 16.34
CA ALA A 165 -11.21 6.18 15.64
C ALA A 165 -11.41 6.22 14.12
N ILE A 166 -12.54 5.71 13.59
CA ILE A 166 -12.84 5.75 12.16
C ILE A 166 -13.04 7.19 11.67
N SER A 167 -13.67 8.06 12.46
CA SER A 167 -13.85 9.47 12.10
C SER A 167 -12.51 10.19 11.98
N ASN A 168 -11.61 9.98 12.94
CA ASN A 168 -10.27 10.58 12.92
C ASN A 168 -9.41 10.02 11.78
N GLN A 169 -9.52 8.72 11.50
CA GLN A 169 -8.84 8.07 10.39
C GLN A 169 -9.30 8.65 9.04
N ARG A 170 -10.62 8.78 8.81
CA ARG A 170 -11.17 9.35 7.58
C ARG A 170 -10.78 10.82 7.38
N LYS A 171 -10.80 11.63 8.45
CA LYS A 171 -10.32 13.03 8.38
C LYS A 171 -8.85 13.09 7.94
N ARG A 172 -8.00 12.23 8.49
CA ARG A 172 -6.59 12.13 8.11
C ARG A 172 -6.41 11.71 6.65
N TRP A 173 -7.18 10.71 6.20
CA TRP A 173 -7.14 10.25 4.80
C TRP A 173 -7.57 11.34 3.82
N ILE A 174 -8.67 12.04 4.09
CA ILE A 174 -9.13 13.15 3.26
C ILE A 174 -8.05 14.24 3.19
N ALA A 175 -7.49 14.64 4.33
CA ALA A 175 -6.42 15.64 4.35
C ALA A 175 -5.19 15.20 3.54
N ALA A 176 -4.80 13.93 3.65
CA ALA A 176 -3.69 13.34 2.90
C ALA A 176 -3.97 13.32 1.38
N GLN A 177 -5.19 12.96 0.96
CA GLN A 177 -5.60 12.97 -0.45
C GLN A 177 -5.56 14.38 -1.04
N PHE A 178 -6.04 15.41 -0.31
CA PHE A 178 -5.93 16.80 -0.74
C PHE A 178 -4.47 17.26 -0.81
N GLY A 179 -3.62 16.82 0.13
CA GLY A 179 -2.19 17.09 0.10
C GLY A 179 -1.51 16.50 -1.13
N ALA A 180 -1.76 15.22 -1.41
CA ALA A 180 -1.23 14.53 -2.57
C ALA A 180 -1.73 15.14 -3.89
N LEU A 181 -3.03 15.47 -3.99
CA LEU A 181 -3.60 16.15 -5.16
C LEU A 181 -2.90 17.49 -5.41
N ARG A 182 -2.75 18.33 -4.37
CA ARG A 182 -2.09 19.63 -4.49
C ARG A 182 -0.62 19.49 -4.93
N ALA A 183 0.09 18.51 -4.44
CA ALA A 183 1.47 18.23 -4.83
C ALA A 183 1.58 17.75 -6.28
N SER A 184 0.58 16.98 -6.76
CA SER A 184 0.57 16.39 -8.10
C SER A 184 0.04 17.35 -9.18
N LEU A 185 -0.80 18.32 -8.82
CA LEU A 185 -1.43 19.28 -9.77
C LEU A 185 -0.45 19.94 -10.78
N PRO A 186 0.75 20.40 -10.36
CA PRO A 186 1.71 21.01 -11.30
C PRO A 186 2.29 20.03 -12.31
N HIS A 187 2.12 18.74 -12.09
CA HIS A 187 2.71 17.64 -12.88
C HIS A 187 1.67 16.84 -13.67
N LEU A 188 0.41 17.23 -13.60
CA LEU A 188 -0.64 16.65 -14.44
C LEU A 188 -0.49 17.13 -15.88
N PRO A 189 -0.75 16.25 -16.87
CA PRO A 189 -0.66 16.60 -18.29
C PRO A 189 -1.72 17.60 -18.72
#